data_fdb05e5a401e06260ee2db5860b5dff3
#
_entry.id   fdb05e5a401e06260ee2db5860b5dff3
#
_cell.length_a   1.000
_cell.length_b   1.000
_cell.length_c   1.000
_cell.angle_alpha   90.00
_cell.angle_beta   90.00
_cell.angle_gamma   90.00
#
_symmetry.space_group_name_H-M   'P 1'
#
loop_
_entity.id
_entity.type
_entity.pdbx_description
1 polymer ?
#
loop_
_entity_poly.entity_id
_entity_poly.type
_entity_poly.pdbx_seq_one_letter_code
_entity_poly.pdbx_strand_id
1 'polypeptide(L)'
;MLLAAAFCFSVPSVSDAAAFRLGDMGQEVTEIQQALASSGYDVSVDGDFGPATQEAVRQFQKDHHLDVDGLVGAQSYEKLLHRPMPKVKPESYISSGNNVIDTAQQFLGVPYVWGGSSPSGFDCSGFVQYVFARCGIDLPRTADVQATAGTPVSKSELQPGDLVFFAGDYVNISHVGIYVGNGKMIHASTTYGIAYDDLSRDYRVAHYAGACRVLQ
;
A
#
# COMPACT_ATOMS: atom_id res chain seq x y z
N MET A 1 30.67 -25.30 44.33
CA MET A 1 29.33 -25.42 43.72
C MET A 1 29.08 -24.15 42.90
N LEU A 2 29.45 -24.17 41.61
CA LEU A 2 29.28 -23.04 40.72
C LEU A 2 27.93 -23.23 40.00
N LEU A 3 26.99 -22.31 40.17
CA LEU A 3 25.78 -22.24 39.38
C LEU A 3 26.12 -21.52 38.04
N ALA A 4 26.07 -22.27 36.94
CA ALA A 4 26.12 -21.69 35.59
C ALA A 4 24.73 -21.17 35.24
N ALA A 5 24.58 -19.84 35.15
CA ALA A 5 23.40 -19.22 34.58
C ALA A 5 23.44 -19.38 33.07
N ALA A 6 22.53 -20.18 32.52
CA ALA A 6 22.32 -20.27 31.08
C ALA A 6 21.57 -19.01 30.59
N PHE A 7 22.29 -18.13 29.94
CA PHE A 7 21.69 -17.04 29.13
C PHE A 7 21.08 -17.66 27.89
N CYS A 8 19.76 -17.82 27.86
CA CYS A 8 19.03 -18.04 26.60
C CYS A 8 19.09 -16.77 25.77
N PHE A 9 19.98 -16.73 24.78
CA PHE A 9 19.88 -15.81 23.67
C PHE A 9 18.69 -16.25 22.82
N SER A 10 17.58 -15.55 22.91
CA SER A 10 16.50 -15.66 21.92
C SER A 10 17.02 -15.08 20.60
N VAL A 11 17.33 -15.96 19.66
CA VAL A 11 17.59 -15.61 18.25
C VAL A 11 16.28 -15.03 17.72
N PRO A 12 16.27 -13.83 17.12
CA PRO A 12 15.07 -13.33 16.47
C PRO A 12 14.68 -14.32 15.38
N SER A 13 13.46 -14.82 15.44
CA SER A 13 12.94 -15.79 14.47
C SER A 13 12.86 -15.15 13.09
N VAL A 14 13.36 -15.85 12.08
CA VAL A 14 13.40 -15.49 10.64
C VAL A 14 11.99 -15.40 10.02
N SER A 15 10.92 -15.19 10.81
CA SER A 15 9.54 -15.30 10.40
C SER A 15 8.86 -13.99 9.97
N ASP A 16 9.51 -12.84 10.12
CA ASP A 16 8.86 -11.54 9.96
C ASP A 16 8.70 -11.10 8.48
N ALA A 17 9.47 -11.67 7.57
CA ALA A 17 9.44 -11.34 6.14
C ALA A 17 8.25 -11.95 5.37
N ALA A 18 7.58 -12.97 5.93
CA ALA A 18 6.50 -13.70 5.27
C ALA A 18 5.10 -13.38 5.81
N ALA A 19 4.96 -12.62 6.92
CA ALA A 19 3.68 -12.34 7.54
C ALA A 19 2.78 -11.44 6.68
N PHE A 20 1.45 -11.71 6.65
CA PHE A 20 0.47 -10.77 6.09
C PHE A 20 0.25 -9.62 7.07
N ARG A 21 0.17 -8.41 6.54
CA ARG A 21 0.16 -7.16 7.32
C ARG A 21 -0.65 -6.06 6.65
N LEU A 22 -0.81 -4.97 7.36
CA LEU A 22 -1.45 -3.76 6.83
C LEU A 22 -0.86 -3.38 5.47
N GLY A 23 -1.74 -3.25 4.48
CA GLY A 23 -1.39 -2.95 3.09
C GLY A 23 -1.28 -4.17 2.18
N ASP A 24 -1.27 -5.38 2.70
CA ASP A 24 -1.35 -6.58 1.86
C ASP A 24 -2.75 -6.73 1.25
N MET A 25 -2.83 -7.25 0.02
CA MET A 25 -4.09 -7.42 -0.71
C MET A 25 -4.12 -8.76 -1.46
N GLY A 26 -5.33 -9.17 -1.87
CA GLY A 26 -5.52 -10.32 -2.75
C GLY A 26 -6.21 -11.51 -2.09
N GLN A 27 -6.23 -12.64 -2.81
CA GLN A 27 -7.03 -13.81 -2.45
C GLN A 27 -6.70 -14.35 -1.05
N GLU A 28 -5.42 -14.43 -0.67
CA GLU A 28 -5.01 -14.92 0.65
C GLU A 28 -5.53 -13.99 1.77
N VAL A 29 -5.54 -12.68 1.54
CA VAL A 29 -6.14 -11.71 2.48
C VAL A 29 -7.64 -11.92 2.56
N THR A 30 -8.31 -12.15 1.42
CA THR A 30 -9.75 -12.51 1.39
C THR A 30 -10.03 -13.75 2.22
N GLU A 31 -9.19 -14.80 2.11
CA GLU A 31 -9.35 -16.03 2.89
C GLU A 31 -9.11 -15.81 4.39
N ILE A 32 -8.11 -14.99 4.74
CA ILE A 32 -7.85 -14.56 6.13
C ILE A 32 -9.07 -13.83 6.70
N GLN A 33 -9.59 -12.84 5.98
CA GLN A 33 -10.77 -12.08 6.39
C GLN A 33 -12.00 -12.97 6.52
N GLN A 34 -12.20 -13.89 5.59
CA GLN A 34 -13.32 -14.83 5.59
C GLN A 34 -13.27 -15.77 6.82
N ALA A 35 -12.07 -16.24 7.17
CA ALA A 35 -11.86 -17.06 8.37
C ALA A 35 -12.09 -16.25 9.66
N LEU A 36 -11.62 -15.01 9.73
CA LEU A 36 -11.87 -14.09 10.85
C LEU A 36 -13.37 -13.81 11.00
N ALA A 37 -14.06 -13.43 9.93
CA ALA A 37 -15.51 -13.16 9.94
C ALA A 37 -16.32 -14.40 10.35
N SER A 38 -15.95 -15.58 9.84
CA SER A 38 -16.57 -16.86 10.19
C SER A 38 -16.35 -17.25 11.66
N SER A 39 -15.27 -16.74 12.26
CA SER A 39 -14.94 -16.91 13.67
C SER A 39 -15.57 -15.85 14.58
N GLY A 40 -16.36 -14.92 14.00
CA GLY A 40 -17.12 -13.90 14.74
C GLY A 40 -16.38 -12.57 14.96
N TYR A 41 -15.24 -12.35 14.31
CA TYR A 41 -14.54 -11.06 14.37
C TYR A 41 -15.16 -10.07 13.38
N ASP A 42 -15.21 -8.79 13.78
CA ASP A 42 -15.76 -7.71 12.96
C ASP A 42 -14.75 -7.27 11.90
N VAL A 43 -14.92 -7.78 10.69
CA VAL A 43 -14.04 -7.49 9.55
C VAL A 43 -14.81 -7.61 8.24
N SER A 44 -14.59 -6.68 7.30
CA SER A 44 -15.07 -6.78 5.92
C SER A 44 -14.21 -7.77 5.13
N VAL A 45 -14.84 -8.53 4.24
CA VAL A 45 -14.17 -9.46 3.33
C VAL A 45 -14.01 -8.76 1.98
N ASP A 46 -13.00 -7.91 1.88
CA ASP A 46 -12.73 -7.06 0.70
C ASP A 46 -11.40 -7.38 0.02
N GLY A 47 -10.62 -8.29 0.59
CA GLY A 47 -9.30 -8.67 0.10
C GLY A 47 -8.21 -7.64 0.39
N ASP A 48 -8.50 -6.65 1.24
CA ASP A 48 -7.58 -5.60 1.66
C ASP A 48 -7.27 -5.73 3.16
N PHE A 49 -6.01 -5.96 3.51
CA PHE A 49 -5.57 -5.99 4.90
C PHE A 49 -5.51 -4.57 5.47
N GLY A 50 -6.69 -3.98 5.67
CA GLY A 50 -6.84 -2.65 6.25
C GLY A 50 -6.72 -2.62 7.77
N PRO A 51 -6.88 -1.43 8.40
CA PRO A 51 -6.86 -1.27 9.86
C PRO A 51 -7.88 -2.15 10.60
N ALA A 52 -9.06 -2.34 10.02
CA ALA A 52 -10.09 -3.21 10.58
C ALA A 52 -9.65 -4.68 10.59
N THR A 53 -9.02 -5.15 9.50
CA THR A 53 -8.44 -6.50 9.44
C THR A 53 -7.33 -6.68 10.46
N GLN A 54 -6.44 -5.68 10.60
CA GLN A 54 -5.36 -5.72 11.59
C GLN A 54 -5.92 -5.81 13.03
N GLU A 55 -6.97 -5.07 13.36
CA GLU A 55 -7.58 -5.10 14.68
C GLU A 55 -8.28 -6.46 14.92
N ALA A 56 -8.99 -7.00 13.93
CA ALA A 56 -9.59 -8.33 14.01
C ALA A 56 -8.51 -9.42 14.24
N VAL A 57 -7.34 -9.29 13.58
CA VAL A 57 -6.19 -10.18 13.81
C VAL A 57 -5.69 -10.07 15.25
N ARG A 58 -5.55 -8.86 15.80
CA ARG A 58 -5.13 -8.68 17.21
C ARG A 58 -6.11 -9.32 18.19
N GLN A 59 -7.41 -9.17 17.96
CA GLN A 59 -8.41 -9.82 18.79
C GLN A 59 -8.31 -11.35 18.68
N PHE A 60 -8.20 -11.89 17.47
CA PHE A 60 -7.98 -13.31 17.22
C PHE A 60 -6.73 -13.83 17.96
N GLN A 61 -5.61 -13.12 17.83
CA GLN A 61 -4.35 -13.49 18.48
C GLN A 61 -4.50 -13.53 20.02
N LYS A 62 -5.15 -12.52 20.58
CA LYS A 62 -5.43 -12.44 22.02
C LYS A 62 -6.28 -13.62 22.50
N ASP A 63 -7.38 -13.92 21.80
CA ASP A 63 -8.31 -14.98 22.18
C ASP A 63 -7.69 -16.38 22.06
N HIS A 64 -6.69 -16.52 21.19
CA HIS A 64 -5.97 -17.76 20.94
C HIS A 64 -4.60 -17.83 21.63
N HIS A 65 -4.26 -16.88 22.50
CA HIS A 65 -3.00 -16.82 23.26
C HIS A 65 -1.75 -16.82 22.36
N LEU A 66 -1.83 -16.10 21.22
CA LEU A 66 -0.72 -15.85 20.30
C LEU A 66 -0.06 -14.51 20.63
N ASP A 67 1.09 -14.24 20.01
CA ASP A 67 1.72 -12.91 20.07
C ASP A 67 0.78 -11.87 19.40
N VAL A 68 0.41 -10.81 20.15
CA VAL A 68 -0.57 -9.81 19.72
C VAL A 68 0.14 -8.67 18.99
N ASP A 69 0.61 -8.95 17.78
CA ASP A 69 1.33 -8.00 16.93
C ASP A 69 0.47 -7.42 15.78
N GLY A 70 -0.67 -8.07 15.49
CA GLY A 70 -1.57 -7.71 14.39
C GLY A 70 -1.06 -8.16 13.02
N LEU A 71 -0.09 -9.08 13.00
CA LEU A 71 0.46 -9.70 11.80
C LEU A 71 -0.04 -11.14 11.68
N VAL A 72 -0.38 -11.59 10.48
CA VAL A 72 -0.71 -12.99 10.26
C VAL A 72 0.56 -13.73 9.84
N GLY A 73 1.42 -14.02 10.81
CA GLY A 73 2.59 -14.90 10.66
C GLY A 73 2.19 -16.37 10.65
N ALA A 74 3.17 -17.26 10.53
CA ALA A 74 2.94 -18.70 10.37
C ALA A 74 2.01 -19.30 11.43
N GLN A 75 2.16 -18.91 12.70
CA GLN A 75 1.31 -19.43 13.80
C GLN A 75 -0.14 -18.94 13.68
N SER A 76 -0.34 -17.64 13.45
CA SER A 76 -1.67 -17.05 13.27
C SER A 76 -2.35 -17.61 12.03
N TYR A 77 -1.61 -17.76 10.93
CA TYR A 77 -2.11 -18.30 9.67
C TYR A 77 -2.58 -19.75 9.81
N GLU A 78 -1.74 -20.62 10.38
CA GLU A 78 -2.06 -22.03 10.59
C GLU A 78 -3.25 -22.21 11.54
N LYS A 79 -3.29 -21.41 12.59
CA LYS A 79 -4.38 -21.43 13.58
C LYS A 79 -5.71 -20.97 12.95
N LEU A 80 -5.67 -19.99 12.05
CA LEU A 80 -6.84 -19.39 11.45
C LEU A 80 -7.37 -20.22 10.26
N LEU A 81 -6.47 -20.68 9.38
CA LEU A 81 -6.81 -21.35 8.12
C LEU A 81 -6.63 -22.87 8.15
N HIS A 82 -6.16 -23.43 9.25
CA HIS A 82 -5.92 -24.87 9.44
C HIS A 82 -5.04 -25.50 8.35
N ARG A 83 -4.13 -24.71 7.79
CA ARG A 83 -3.14 -25.13 6.80
C ARG A 83 -1.83 -24.36 7.00
N PRO A 84 -0.66 -24.92 6.60
CA PRO A 84 0.60 -24.21 6.73
C PRO A 84 0.60 -22.95 5.86
N MET A 85 1.24 -21.91 6.38
CA MET A 85 1.43 -20.67 5.64
C MET A 85 2.28 -20.91 4.37
N PRO A 86 1.95 -20.32 3.22
CA PRO A 86 2.79 -20.40 2.03
C PRO A 86 4.21 -19.92 2.32
N LYS A 87 5.23 -20.68 1.85
CA LYS A 87 6.65 -20.36 2.10
C LYS A 87 7.11 -19.07 1.40
N VAL A 88 6.38 -18.67 0.39
CA VAL A 88 6.57 -17.43 -0.36
C VAL A 88 5.21 -16.81 -0.50
N LYS A 89 5.05 -15.50 -0.21
CA LYS A 89 3.83 -14.79 -0.63
C LYS A 89 3.70 -15.01 -2.14
N PRO A 90 2.53 -15.46 -2.65
CA PRO A 90 2.35 -15.64 -4.08
C PRO A 90 2.76 -14.37 -4.83
N GLU A 91 3.45 -14.51 -5.97
CA GLU A 91 3.89 -13.37 -6.80
C GLU A 91 2.73 -12.44 -7.25
N SER A 92 1.49 -12.89 -7.10
CA SER A 92 0.29 -12.05 -7.28
C SER A 92 0.20 -10.85 -6.30
N TYR A 93 1.03 -10.81 -5.25
CA TYR A 93 1.22 -9.65 -4.36
C TYR A 93 2.25 -8.65 -4.90
N ILE A 94 2.96 -9.00 -5.98
CA ILE A 94 3.82 -8.04 -6.67
C ILE A 94 2.88 -7.11 -7.43
N SER A 95 2.89 -5.86 -7.05
CA SER A 95 2.02 -4.81 -7.57
C SER A 95 2.11 -4.72 -9.09
N SER A 96 1.14 -5.32 -9.79
CA SER A 96 0.86 -4.91 -11.16
C SER A 96 0.30 -3.47 -11.12
N GLY A 97 0.52 -2.68 -12.18
CA GLY A 97 -0.05 -1.34 -12.27
C GLY A 97 -1.57 -1.30 -11.99
N ASN A 98 -2.29 -2.37 -12.29
CA ASN A 98 -3.72 -2.52 -12.00
C ASN A 98 -3.99 -2.57 -10.49
N ASN A 99 -3.17 -3.27 -9.72
CA ASN A 99 -3.34 -3.37 -8.26
C ASN A 99 -3.16 -2.00 -7.55
N VAL A 100 -2.21 -1.20 -8.02
CA VAL A 100 -2.01 0.18 -7.54
C VAL A 100 -3.23 1.05 -7.87
N ILE A 101 -3.79 0.89 -9.07
CA ILE A 101 -4.98 1.63 -9.51
C ILE A 101 -6.21 1.24 -8.70
N ASP A 102 -6.44 -0.07 -8.52
CA ASP A 102 -7.57 -0.58 -7.74
C ASP A 102 -7.50 -0.09 -6.29
N THR A 103 -6.30 -0.06 -5.71
CA THR A 103 -6.05 0.52 -4.39
C THR A 103 -6.34 2.03 -4.37
N ALA A 104 -5.84 2.76 -5.37
CA ALA A 104 -6.04 4.21 -5.46
C ALA A 104 -7.52 4.60 -5.58
N GLN A 105 -8.31 3.82 -6.32
CA GLN A 105 -9.73 4.06 -6.56
C GLN A 105 -10.58 3.99 -5.28
N GLN A 106 -10.17 3.23 -4.28
CA GLN A 106 -10.87 3.12 -3.00
C GLN A 106 -10.94 4.45 -2.23
N PHE A 107 -10.07 5.38 -2.57
CA PHE A 107 -9.97 6.69 -1.92
C PHE A 107 -10.62 7.83 -2.72
N LEU A 108 -11.34 7.53 -3.82
CA LEU A 108 -12.04 8.56 -4.59
C LEU A 108 -12.94 9.40 -3.70
N GLY A 109 -12.83 10.73 -3.80
CA GLY A 109 -13.58 11.69 -3.00
C GLY A 109 -12.99 12.00 -1.63
N VAL A 110 -11.97 11.30 -1.14
CA VAL A 110 -11.26 11.66 0.09
C VAL A 110 -10.67 13.08 -0.08
N PRO A 111 -10.89 13.99 0.91
CA PRO A 111 -10.52 15.40 0.76
C PRO A 111 -9.00 15.59 0.69
N TYR A 112 -8.61 16.68 0.00
CA TYR A 112 -7.23 17.15 0.05
C TYR A 112 -6.93 17.79 1.40
N VAL A 113 -5.81 17.36 2.01
CA VAL A 113 -5.27 17.96 3.24
C VAL A 113 -3.77 18.17 3.04
N TRP A 114 -3.29 19.40 3.17
CA TRP A 114 -1.87 19.69 3.06
C TRP A 114 -1.08 18.90 4.12
N GLY A 115 -0.04 18.19 3.70
CA GLY A 115 0.73 17.29 4.57
C GLY A 115 0.01 15.98 4.93
N GLY A 116 -1.21 15.76 4.44
CA GLY A 116 -2.00 14.57 4.71
C GLY A 116 -1.43 13.32 4.04
N SER A 117 -1.49 12.19 4.76
CA SER A 117 -0.98 10.89 4.29
C SER A 117 -1.84 9.71 4.80
N SER A 118 -3.13 9.95 5.04
CA SER A 118 -4.05 8.95 5.58
C SER A 118 -5.46 9.09 4.98
N PRO A 119 -6.34 8.09 5.11
CA PRO A 119 -7.72 8.16 4.61
C PRO A 119 -8.58 9.30 5.17
N SER A 120 -8.15 10.00 6.21
CA SER A 120 -8.82 11.22 6.68
C SER A 120 -8.50 12.46 5.82
N GLY A 121 -7.51 12.38 4.94
CA GLY A 121 -7.14 13.41 3.98
C GLY A 121 -5.72 13.21 3.47
N PHE A 122 -5.52 13.50 2.20
CA PHE A 122 -4.24 13.34 1.51
C PHE A 122 -3.77 14.63 0.85
N ASP A 123 -2.44 14.86 0.82
CA ASP A 123 -1.85 15.65 -0.23
C ASP A 123 -1.42 14.75 -1.42
N CYS A 124 -0.87 15.34 -2.48
CA CYS A 124 -0.57 14.59 -3.71
C CYS A 124 0.45 13.45 -3.50
N SER A 125 1.57 13.74 -2.87
CA SER A 125 2.63 12.75 -2.63
C SER A 125 2.31 11.83 -1.45
N GLY A 126 1.56 12.27 -0.46
CA GLY A 126 1.07 11.43 0.63
C GLY A 126 0.05 10.40 0.16
N PHE A 127 -0.81 10.77 -0.80
CA PHE A 127 -1.71 9.83 -1.46
C PHE A 127 -0.94 8.74 -2.21
N VAL A 128 0.01 9.16 -3.06
CA VAL A 128 0.86 8.23 -3.82
C VAL A 128 1.66 7.32 -2.87
N GLN A 129 2.31 7.90 -1.87
CA GLN A 129 3.06 7.12 -0.87
C GLN A 129 2.17 6.08 -0.18
N TYR A 130 0.98 6.49 0.27
CA TYR A 130 0.03 5.61 0.94
C TYR A 130 -0.43 4.45 0.04
N VAL A 131 -0.82 4.74 -1.19
CA VAL A 131 -1.29 3.74 -2.15
C VAL A 131 -0.19 2.72 -2.46
N PHE A 132 1.03 3.19 -2.73
CA PHE A 132 2.15 2.30 -3.04
C PHE A 132 2.61 1.48 -1.84
N ALA A 133 2.61 2.05 -0.63
CA ALA A 133 2.90 1.31 0.59
C ALA A 133 1.91 0.16 0.82
N ARG A 134 0.62 0.36 0.50
CA ARG A 134 -0.39 -0.70 0.54
C ARG A 134 -0.15 -1.80 -0.51
N CYS A 135 0.59 -1.48 -1.55
CA CYS A 135 1.03 -2.44 -2.57
C CYS A 135 2.46 -2.98 -2.29
N GLY A 136 3.01 -2.75 -1.09
CA GLY A 136 4.31 -3.25 -0.68
C GLY A 136 5.51 -2.48 -1.23
N ILE A 137 5.31 -1.25 -1.72
CA ILE A 137 6.35 -0.38 -2.28
C ILE A 137 6.49 0.87 -1.43
N ASP A 138 7.65 1.04 -0.81
CA ASP A 138 7.97 2.24 -0.03
C ASP A 138 8.44 3.36 -0.96
N LEU A 139 7.73 4.49 -0.90
CA LEU A 139 8.07 5.69 -1.65
C LEU A 139 8.46 6.85 -0.70
N PRO A 140 9.33 7.75 -1.15
CA PRO A 140 9.62 8.98 -0.41
C PRO A 140 8.38 9.84 -0.17
N ARG A 141 8.43 10.72 0.85
CA ARG A 141 7.27 11.54 1.23
C ARG A 141 6.92 12.64 0.24
N THR A 142 7.86 13.22 -0.47
CA THR A 142 7.64 14.40 -1.31
C THR A 142 7.70 14.08 -2.79
N ALA A 143 6.95 14.83 -3.61
CA ALA A 143 6.79 14.56 -5.04
C ALA A 143 8.10 14.67 -5.83
N ASP A 144 8.95 15.63 -5.48
CA ASP A 144 10.26 15.82 -6.09
C ASP A 144 11.21 14.64 -5.86
N VAL A 145 11.20 14.08 -4.63
CA VAL A 145 12.00 12.88 -4.33
C VAL A 145 11.36 11.61 -4.92
N GLN A 146 10.03 11.52 -4.98
CA GLN A 146 9.34 10.42 -5.67
C GLN A 146 9.71 10.35 -7.16
N ALA A 147 9.97 11.49 -7.79
CA ALA A 147 10.40 11.53 -9.19
C ALA A 147 11.75 10.84 -9.46
N THR A 148 12.53 10.61 -8.42
CA THR A 148 13.83 9.91 -8.49
C THR A 148 13.77 8.46 -8.00
N ALA A 149 12.59 7.98 -7.59
CA ALA A 149 12.43 6.67 -6.96
C ALA A 149 12.33 5.49 -7.96
N GLY A 150 12.16 5.79 -9.25
CA GLY A 150 11.97 4.76 -10.29
C GLY A 150 12.75 5.04 -11.57
N THR A 151 12.53 4.19 -12.58
CA THR A 151 13.10 4.37 -13.92
C THR A 151 12.33 5.47 -14.66
N PRO A 152 12.99 6.51 -15.21
CA PRO A 152 12.32 7.52 -16.03
C PRO A 152 11.58 6.90 -17.23
N VAL A 153 10.37 7.40 -17.50
CA VAL A 153 9.51 6.92 -18.59
C VAL A 153 9.10 8.11 -19.46
N SER A 154 9.18 7.92 -20.78
CA SER A 154 8.66 8.94 -21.71
C SER A 154 7.13 8.99 -21.69
N LYS A 155 6.55 10.14 -22.04
CA LYS A 155 5.08 10.31 -22.06
C LYS A 155 4.38 9.32 -23.01
N SER A 156 5.05 8.88 -24.06
CA SER A 156 4.53 7.91 -25.04
C SER A 156 4.59 6.45 -24.55
N GLU A 157 5.39 6.17 -23.52
CA GLU A 157 5.59 4.84 -22.96
C GLU A 157 4.89 4.64 -21.62
N LEU A 158 4.04 5.61 -21.23
CA LEU A 158 3.28 5.52 -19.97
C LEU A 158 2.43 4.26 -19.91
N GLN A 159 2.52 3.57 -18.79
CA GLN A 159 1.72 2.40 -18.47
C GLN A 159 0.94 2.64 -17.15
N PRO A 160 -0.22 2.01 -16.98
CA PRO A 160 -0.98 2.08 -15.74
C PRO A 160 -0.10 1.76 -14.52
N GLY A 161 -0.14 2.63 -13.50
CA GLY A 161 0.70 2.56 -12.30
C GLY A 161 1.97 3.42 -12.36
N ASP A 162 2.34 3.99 -13.51
CA ASP A 162 3.44 4.96 -13.58
C ASP A 162 3.10 6.25 -12.82
N LEU A 163 4.11 6.86 -12.20
CA LEU A 163 3.99 8.18 -11.57
C LEU A 163 4.19 9.29 -12.61
N VAL A 164 3.29 10.26 -12.61
CA VAL A 164 3.36 11.45 -13.47
C VAL A 164 3.52 12.71 -12.63
N PHE A 165 4.46 13.57 -13.02
CA PHE A 165 4.89 14.72 -12.22
C PHE A 165 4.62 16.04 -12.95
N PHE A 166 4.35 17.09 -12.15
CA PHE A 166 4.07 18.42 -12.66
C PHE A 166 4.82 19.48 -11.84
N ALA A 167 5.30 20.52 -12.52
CA ALA A 167 5.98 21.67 -11.96
C ALA A 167 5.11 22.92 -12.11
N GLY A 168 4.48 23.37 -11.02
CA GLY A 168 3.58 24.53 -11.05
C GLY A 168 4.26 25.85 -11.39
N ASP A 169 5.54 25.95 -11.07
CA ASP A 169 6.41 27.09 -11.40
C ASP A 169 7.31 26.84 -12.62
N TYR A 170 7.07 25.76 -13.37
CA TYR A 170 7.87 25.29 -14.51
C TYR A 170 9.31 24.84 -14.16
N VAL A 171 9.69 24.84 -12.90
CA VAL A 171 11.05 24.51 -12.44
C VAL A 171 11.04 23.35 -11.45
N ASN A 172 10.23 23.49 -10.39
CA ASN A 172 10.26 22.54 -9.29
C ASN A 172 9.03 21.62 -9.32
N ILE A 173 9.27 20.31 -9.26
CA ILE A 173 8.19 19.33 -9.14
C ILE A 173 7.45 19.60 -7.82
N SER A 174 6.16 19.89 -7.93
CA SER A 174 5.28 20.24 -6.82
C SER A 174 4.02 19.40 -6.77
N HIS A 175 3.80 18.53 -7.75
CA HIS A 175 2.61 17.67 -7.81
C HIS A 175 2.91 16.34 -8.48
N VAL A 176 2.18 15.32 -8.04
CA VAL A 176 2.28 13.93 -8.54
C VAL A 176 0.89 13.29 -8.62
N GLY A 177 0.71 12.41 -9.60
CA GLY A 177 -0.44 11.52 -9.73
C GLY A 177 -0.01 10.14 -10.23
N ILE A 178 -0.93 9.18 -10.18
CA ILE A 178 -0.75 7.82 -10.68
C ILE A 178 -1.44 7.73 -12.04
N TYR A 179 -0.71 7.37 -13.08
CA TYR A 179 -1.29 7.15 -14.41
C TYR A 179 -2.20 5.92 -14.42
N VAL A 180 -3.40 6.06 -14.94
CA VAL A 180 -4.42 4.98 -14.94
C VAL A 180 -4.75 4.47 -16.35
N GLY A 181 -3.98 4.91 -17.36
CA GLY A 181 -4.25 4.58 -18.75
C GLY A 181 -5.11 5.63 -19.46
N ASN A 182 -5.22 5.50 -20.79
CA ASN A 182 -6.07 6.34 -21.65
C ASN A 182 -5.90 7.87 -21.46
N GLY A 183 -4.66 8.30 -21.19
CA GLY A 183 -4.34 9.73 -20.99
C GLY A 183 -4.84 10.31 -19.66
N LYS A 184 -5.21 9.50 -18.69
CA LYS A 184 -5.75 9.93 -17.39
C LYS A 184 -4.83 9.56 -16.23
N MET A 185 -4.94 10.31 -15.14
CA MET A 185 -4.31 10.01 -13.86
C MET A 185 -5.35 10.07 -12.73
N ILE A 186 -5.06 9.42 -11.60
CA ILE A 186 -5.72 9.64 -10.31
C ILE A 186 -4.76 10.38 -9.39
N HIS A 187 -5.24 11.42 -8.70
CA HIS A 187 -4.41 12.27 -7.86
C HIS A 187 -5.20 12.95 -6.74
N ALA A 188 -4.52 13.54 -5.76
CA ALA A 188 -5.15 14.41 -4.77
C ALA A 188 -5.29 15.85 -5.33
N SER A 189 -6.50 16.20 -5.73
CA SER A 189 -6.87 17.53 -6.19
C SER A 189 -7.22 18.43 -5.02
N THR A 190 -6.68 19.65 -4.97
CA THR A 190 -7.04 20.65 -3.96
C THR A 190 -8.52 21.04 -3.97
N THR A 191 -9.20 20.85 -5.10
CA THR A 191 -10.61 21.22 -5.29
C THR A 191 -11.56 20.03 -5.08
N TYR A 192 -11.18 18.86 -5.56
CA TYR A 192 -12.08 17.69 -5.64
C TYR A 192 -11.67 16.53 -4.74
N GLY A 193 -10.58 16.68 -3.96
CA GLY A 193 -10.01 15.54 -3.23
C GLY A 193 -9.37 14.53 -4.18
N ILE A 194 -9.40 13.26 -3.83
CA ILE A 194 -8.91 12.20 -4.72
C ILE A 194 -9.86 12.08 -5.91
N ALA A 195 -9.35 12.34 -7.11
CA ALA A 195 -10.13 12.40 -8.33
C ALA A 195 -9.31 12.03 -9.57
N TYR A 196 -10.00 11.71 -10.65
CA TYR A 196 -9.38 11.59 -11.96
C TYR A 196 -9.13 12.96 -12.60
N ASP A 197 -8.04 13.05 -13.35
CA ASP A 197 -7.76 14.21 -14.22
C ASP A 197 -7.19 13.74 -15.55
N ASP A 198 -7.37 14.55 -16.59
CA ASP A 198 -6.94 14.25 -17.96
C ASP A 198 -5.60 14.93 -18.23
N LEU A 199 -4.60 14.17 -18.70
CA LEU A 199 -3.27 14.67 -19.05
C LEU A 199 -3.26 15.56 -20.29
N SER A 200 -4.36 15.62 -21.04
CA SER A 200 -4.53 16.49 -22.22
C SER A 200 -5.01 17.90 -21.88
N ARG A 201 -5.44 18.16 -20.61
CA ARG A 201 -5.85 19.52 -20.22
C ARG A 201 -4.68 20.49 -20.33
N ASP A 202 -4.95 21.68 -20.82
CA ASP A 202 -3.93 22.69 -21.11
C ASP A 202 -2.96 22.91 -19.94
N TYR A 203 -3.48 23.00 -18.71
CA TYR A 203 -2.66 23.12 -17.51
C TYR A 203 -1.72 21.93 -17.33
N ARG A 204 -2.21 20.70 -17.53
CA ARG A 204 -1.40 19.49 -17.39
C ARG A 204 -0.35 19.36 -18.48
N VAL A 205 -0.69 19.75 -19.69
CA VAL A 205 0.27 19.78 -20.82
C VAL A 205 1.38 20.80 -20.55
N ALA A 206 1.01 22.02 -20.12
CA ALA A 206 1.97 23.10 -19.88
C ALA A 206 2.94 22.81 -18.72
N HIS A 207 2.49 22.10 -17.67
CA HIS A 207 3.26 21.89 -16.43
C HIS A 207 3.81 20.47 -16.30
N TYR A 208 3.69 19.62 -17.32
CA TYR A 208 4.21 18.26 -17.26
C TYR A 208 5.74 18.25 -17.11
N ALA A 209 6.24 17.64 -16.04
CA ALA A 209 7.65 17.63 -15.67
C ALA A 209 8.34 16.26 -15.90
N GLY A 210 7.57 15.21 -16.17
CA GLY A 210 8.11 13.88 -16.41
C GLY A 210 7.29 12.77 -15.79
N ALA A 211 7.80 11.54 -15.92
CA ALA A 211 7.22 10.36 -15.29
C ALA A 211 8.31 9.36 -14.88
N CYS A 212 8.00 8.50 -13.92
CA CYS A 212 8.83 7.34 -13.61
C CYS A 212 8.00 6.08 -13.33
N ARG A 213 8.61 4.92 -13.59
CA ARG A 213 8.07 3.60 -13.27
C ARG A 213 8.80 3.05 -12.06
N VAL A 214 8.05 2.78 -10.99
CA VAL A 214 8.53 2.16 -9.75
C VAL A 214 8.10 0.70 -9.65
N LEU A 215 7.14 0.28 -10.49
CA LEU A 215 6.73 -1.11 -10.64
C LEU A 215 7.70 -1.84 -11.57
N GLN A 216 8.06 -3.08 -11.22
CA GLN A 216 8.90 -3.97 -12.05
C GLN A 216 8.03 -4.99 -12.78
#